data_d05445a7ec51270558091130aa0d22e6
#
_entry.id   d05445a7ec51270558091130aa0d22e6
#
_cell.length_a   1.000
_cell.length_b   1.000
_cell.length_c   1.000
_cell.angle_alpha   90.00
_cell.angle_beta   90.00
_cell.angle_gamma   90.00
#
_symmetry.space_group_name_H-M   'P 1'
#
loop_
_entity.id
_entity.type
_entity.pdbx_description
1 polymer ?
#
loop_
_entity_poly.entity_id
_entity_poly.type
_entity_poly.pdbx_seq_one_letter_code
_entity_poly.pdbx_strand_id
1 'polypeptide(L)'
;MKYEDVDEYHAALAIDKDDLERCLMEQSESFYHVARETAYAAARRDASKYDLESAEALQGQKIRLESASDKQRVTEAAIAERLAILPNIQKLNMQLLKDKAHAEAWTALKEAFQQRSFMLRELVALRLRQHYDIAMEHGSGQTRAALGDAAVERVREARRARKP
;
A
#
# COMPACT_ATOMS: atom_id res chain seq x y z
N MET A 1 -17.73 4.67 -14.20
CA MET A 1 -17.17 4.67 -12.86
C MET A 1 -15.79 5.26 -13.00
N LYS A 2 -15.56 6.44 -12.45
CA LYS A 2 -14.28 7.11 -12.55
C LYS A 2 -13.43 6.58 -11.41
N TYR A 3 -12.23 6.06 -11.71
CA TYR A 3 -11.21 5.70 -10.73
C TYR A 3 -10.39 6.93 -10.31
N GLU A 4 -10.97 8.14 -10.49
CA GLU A 4 -10.31 9.42 -10.25
C GLU A 4 -9.64 9.46 -8.87
N ASP A 5 -10.31 8.91 -7.84
CA ASP A 5 -9.77 8.89 -6.49
C ASP A 5 -8.53 7.98 -6.35
N VAL A 6 -8.50 6.84 -7.05
CA VAL A 6 -7.34 5.91 -7.02
C VAL A 6 -6.15 6.49 -7.79
N ASP A 7 -6.42 7.11 -8.95
CA ASP A 7 -5.39 7.72 -9.80
C ASP A 7 -4.75 8.94 -9.14
N GLU A 8 -5.50 9.72 -8.36
CA GLU A 8 -4.99 10.84 -7.58
C GLU A 8 -3.93 10.37 -6.55
N TYR A 9 -4.23 9.29 -5.82
CA TYR A 9 -3.27 8.71 -4.86
C TYR A 9 -2.09 8.00 -5.52
N HIS A 10 -2.20 7.58 -6.77
CA HIS A 10 -1.09 6.97 -7.49
C HIS A 10 0.09 7.95 -7.65
N ALA A 11 -0.18 9.21 -7.88
CA ALA A 11 0.86 10.25 -7.96
C ALA A 11 1.64 10.40 -6.64
N ALA A 12 0.99 10.17 -5.49
CA ALA A 12 1.60 10.23 -4.17
C ALA A 12 2.54 9.05 -3.85
N LEU A 13 2.61 8.02 -4.72
CA LEU A 13 3.57 6.92 -4.57
C LEU A 13 5.00 7.33 -4.94
N ALA A 14 5.19 8.40 -5.70
CA ALA A 14 6.50 8.89 -6.07
C ALA A 14 7.35 9.26 -4.83
N ILE A 15 8.63 8.90 -4.86
CA ILE A 15 9.59 9.24 -3.80
C ILE A 15 10.53 10.31 -4.32
N ASP A 16 10.50 11.46 -3.69
CA ASP A 16 11.47 12.52 -3.91
C ASP A 16 12.76 12.19 -3.14
N LYS A 17 13.84 11.93 -3.88
CA LYS A 17 15.13 11.57 -3.27
C LYS A 17 15.79 12.76 -2.58
N ASP A 18 15.46 13.97 -2.98
CA ASP A 18 16.04 15.20 -2.43
C ASP A 18 15.32 15.65 -1.16
N ASP A 19 14.04 15.22 -0.98
CA ASP A 19 13.21 15.54 0.19
C ASP A 19 12.61 14.29 0.82
N LEU A 20 13.46 13.41 1.34
CA LEU A 20 13.05 12.18 2.01
C LEU A 20 12.31 12.44 3.32
N GLU A 21 12.62 13.56 4.00
CA GLU A 21 11.97 13.92 5.27
C GLU A 21 10.48 14.20 5.04
N ARG A 22 10.13 15.01 4.05
CA ARG A 22 8.75 15.25 3.65
C ARG A 22 8.06 13.95 3.25
N CYS A 23 8.71 13.13 2.42
CA CYS A 23 8.16 11.83 2.00
C CYS A 23 7.84 10.91 3.20
N LEU A 24 8.66 10.92 4.26
CA LEU A 24 8.43 10.15 5.48
C LEU A 24 7.25 10.72 6.30
N MET A 25 7.15 12.04 6.43
CA MET A 25 6.05 12.70 7.16
C MET A 25 4.71 12.44 6.48
N GLU A 26 4.64 12.57 5.16
CA GLU A 26 3.42 12.35 4.38
C GLU A 26 3.02 10.87 4.30
N GLN A 27 3.97 9.93 4.47
CA GLN A 27 3.71 8.50 4.33
C GLN A 27 2.62 7.97 5.25
N SER A 28 2.64 8.37 6.51
CA SER A 28 1.69 7.87 7.52
C SER A 28 0.27 8.35 7.26
N GLU A 29 0.11 9.60 6.85
CA GLU A 29 -1.18 10.21 6.52
C GLU A 29 -1.76 9.61 5.25
N SER A 30 -0.97 9.55 4.18
CA SER A 30 -1.39 8.94 2.91
C SER A 30 -1.78 7.47 3.09
N PHE A 31 -0.98 6.69 3.84
CA PHE A 31 -1.30 5.30 4.13
C PHE A 31 -2.59 5.15 4.93
N TYR A 32 -2.83 6.00 5.92
CA TYR A 32 -4.07 5.99 6.71
C TYR A 32 -5.29 6.25 5.83
N HIS A 33 -5.24 7.26 4.95
CA HIS A 33 -6.31 7.57 4.02
C HIS A 33 -6.61 6.40 3.08
N VAL A 34 -5.58 5.84 2.44
CA VAL A 34 -5.74 4.69 1.54
C VAL A 34 -6.27 3.45 2.29
N ALA A 35 -5.80 3.18 3.50
CA ALA A 35 -6.29 2.07 4.32
C ALA A 35 -7.77 2.23 4.69
N ARG A 36 -8.20 3.46 5.00
CA ARG A 36 -9.60 3.78 5.29
C ARG A 36 -10.49 3.59 4.07
N GLU A 37 -10.09 4.11 2.91
CA GLU A 37 -10.84 3.95 1.66
C GLU A 37 -10.90 2.47 1.23
N THR A 38 -9.83 1.70 1.44
CA THR A 38 -9.84 0.23 1.25
C THR A 38 -10.90 -0.44 2.12
N ALA A 39 -11.03 -0.04 3.38
CA ALA A 39 -12.04 -0.59 4.28
C ALA A 39 -13.46 -0.23 3.82
N TYR A 40 -13.70 1.01 3.37
CA TYR A 40 -15.00 1.43 2.81
C TYR A 40 -15.34 0.70 1.52
N ALA A 41 -14.39 0.52 0.63
CA ALA A 41 -14.61 -0.21 -0.62
C ALA A 41 -14.92 -1.70 -0.35
N ALA A 42 -14.26 -2.32 0.62
CA ALA A 42 -14.54 -3.68 1.06
C ALA A 42 -15.95 -3.81 1.67
N ALA A 43 -16.33 -2.89 2.57
CA ALA A 43 -17.68 -2.87 3.17
C ALA A 43 -18.77 -2.69 2.11
N ARG A 44 -18.54 -1.82 1.12
CA ARG A 44 -19.48 -1.61 0.02
C ARG A 44 -19.63 -2.84 -0.87
N ARG A 45 -18.51 -3.54 -1.18
CA ARG A 45 -18.55 -4.83 -1.90
C ARG A 45 -19.38 -5.86 -1.13
N ASP A 46 -19.18 -5.96 0.19
CA ASP A 46 -19.87 -6.93 1.03
C ASP A 46 -21.36 -6.61 1.17
N ALA A 47 -21.73 -5.32 1.20
CA ALA A 47 -23.12 -4.89 1.13
C ALA A 47 -23.78 -5.28 -0.19
N SER A 48 -23.14 -5.01 -1.33
CA SER A 48 -23.63 -5.39 -2.65
C SER A 48 -23.78 -6.92 -2.80
N LYS A 49 -22.89 -7.69 -2.18
CA LYS A 49 -22.99 -9.15 -2.11
C LYS A 49 -24.22 -9.59 -1.32
N TYR A 50 -24.43 -9.01 -0.16
CA TYR A 50 -25.60 -9.28 0.69
C TYR A 50 -26.93 -8.94 -0.02
N ASP A 51 -26.98 -7.80 -0.71
CA ASP A 51 -28.17 -7.37 -1.49
C ASP A 51 -28.49 -8.38 -2.59
N LEU A 52 -27.48 -8.87 -3.31
CA LEU A 52 -27.65 -9.89 -4.34
C LEU A 52 -28.16 -11.20 -3.74
N GLU A 53 -27.51 -11.74 -2.71
CA GLU A 53 -27.90 -13.00 -2.05
C GLU A 53 -29.33 -12.92 -1.48
N SER A 54 -29.69 -11.77 -0.89
CA SER A 54 -31.03 -11.54 -0.35
C SER A 54 -32.09 -11.50 -1.47
N ALA A 55 -31.78 -10.83 -2.58
CA ALA A 55 -32.67 -10.78 -3.73
C ALA A 55 -32.85 -12.15 -4.40
N GLU A 56 -31.77 -12.92 -4.53
CA GLU A 56 -31.83 -14.29 -5.06
C GLU A 56 -32.65 -15.23 -4.15
N ALA A 57 -32.50 -15.13 -2.83
CA ALA A 57 -33.28 -15.90 -1.87
C ALA A 57 -34.78 -15.60 -1.98
N LEU A 58 -35.14 -14.32 -2.01
CA LEU A 58 -36.52 -13.88 -2.14
C LEU A 58 -37.17 -14.31 -3.46
N GLN A 59 -36.45 -14.15 -4.57
CA GLN A 59 -36.98 -14.56 -5.88
C GLN A 59 -37.02 -16.08 -6.01
N GLY A 60 -36.03 -16.80 -5.51
CA GLY A 60 -36.03 -18.26 -5.46
C GLY A 60 -37.21 -18.80 -4.66
N GLN A 61 -37.56 -18.18 -3.53
CA GLN A 61 -38.75 -18.55 -2.75
C GLN A 61 -40.04 -18.31 -3.57
N LYS A 62 -40.20 -17.20 -4.27
CA LYS A 62 -41.35 -16.93 -5.12
C LYS A 62 -41.48 -18.00 -6.22
N ILE A 63 -40.41 -18.34 -6.92
CA ILE A 63 -40.41 -19.36 -7.95
C ILE A 63 -40.86 -20.72 -7.38
N ARG A 64 -40.40 -21.09 -6.17
CA ARG A 64 -40.83 -22.36 -5.51
C ARG A 64 -42.30 -22.35 -5.17
N LEU A 65 -42.83 -21.24 -4.66
CA LEU A 65 -44.26 -21.10 -4.34
C LEU A 65 -45.16 -21.18 -5.58
N GLU A 66 -44.79 -20.47 -6.64
CA GLU A 66 -45.48 -20.51 -7.94
C GLU A 66 -45.51 -21.94 -8.50
N SER A 67 -44.37 -22.62 -8.49
CA SER A 67 -44.25 -23.99 -8.99
C SER A 67 -45.04 -25.00 -8.14
N ALA A 68 -45.12 -24.79 -6.83
CA ALA A 68 -45.94 -25.63 -5.93
C ALA A 68 -47.44 -25.48 -6.22
N SER A 69 -47.91 -24.27 -6.56
CA SER A 69 -49.32 -24.03 -6.95
C SER A 69 -49.66 -24.73 -8.25
N ASP A 70 -48.72 -24.79 -9.20
CA ASP A 70 -48.88 -25.42 -10.51
C ASP A 70 -48.64 -26.97 -10.47
N LYS A 71 -48.41 -27.53 -9.30
CA LYS A 71 -48.06 -28.95 -9.09
C LYS A 71 -46.84 -29.42 -9.90
N GLN A 72 -45.98 -28.50 -10.30
CA GLN A 72 -44.73 -28.79 -11.01
C GLN A 72 -43.58 -28.90 -10.03
N ARG A 73 -42.79 -29.96 -10.15
CA ARG A 73 -41.57 -30.15 -9.37
C ARG A 73 -40.44 -29.42 -10.06
N VAL A 74 -39.99 -28.31 -9.49
CA VAL A 74 -38.87 -27.52 -10.04
C VAL A 74 -37.58 -27.94 -9.33
N THR A 75 -36.52 -28.13 -10.13
CA THR A 75 -35.17 -28.44 -9.65
C THR A 75 -34.45 -27.16 -9.25
N GLU A 76 -33.48 -27.21 -8.34
CA GLU A 76 -32.64 -26.05 -7.99
C GLU A 76 -31.89 -25.47 -9.19
N ALA A 77 -31.46 -26.31 -10.16
CA ALA A 77 -30.85 -25.85 -11.40
C ALA A 77 -31.82 -24.98 -12.23
N ALA A 78 -33.08 -25.39 -12.37
CA ALA A 78 -34.08 -24.61 -13.09
C ALA A 78 -34.42 -23.29 -12.36
N ILE A 79 -34.34 -23.27 -11.04
CA ILE A 79 -34.50 -22.03 -10.25
C ILE A 79 -33.31 -21.09 -10.52
N ALA A 80 -32.08 -21.60 -10.50
CA ALA A 80 -30.88 -20.80 -10.79
C ALA A 80 -30.90 -20.21 -12.21
N GLU A 81 -31.32 -20.98 -13.22
CA GLU A 81 -31.50 -20.48 -14.57
C GLU A 81 -32.53 -19.35 -14.66
N ARG A 82 -33.68 -19.52 -14.00
CA ARG A 82 -34.71 -18.45 -13.94
C ARG A 82 -34.20 -17.21 -13.22
N LEU A 83 -33.45 -17.35 -12.13
CA LEU A 83 -32.85 -16.22 -11.41
C LEU A 83 -31.85 -15.47 -12.29
N ALA A 84 -31.01 -16.16 -13.03
CA ALA A 84 -29.94 -15.56 -13.86
C ALA A 84 -30.47 -14.63 -14.96
N ILE A 85 -31.71 -14.86 -15.44
CA ILE A 85 -32.33 -14.04 -16.48
C ILE A 85 -33.14 -12.85 -15.91
N LEU A 86 -33.34 -12.77 -14.59
CA LEU A 86 -34.10 -11.67 -14.02
C LEU A 86 -33.32 -10.36 -14.08
N PRO A 87 -33.90 -9.28 -14.65
CA PRO A 87 -33.19 -8.00 -14.85
C PRO A 87 -32.68 -7.38 -13.54
N ASN A 88 -33.41 -7.55 -12.42
CA ASN A 88 -32.99 -7.06 -11.10
C ASN A 88 -31.76 -7.83 -10.57
N ILE A 89 -31.72 -9.15 -10.75
CA ILE A 89 -30.56 -9.97 -10.36
C ILE A 89 -29.34 -9.62 -11.23
N GLN A 90 -29.52 -9.47 -12.54
CA GLN A 90 -28.46 -9.04 -13.43
C GLN A 90 -27.89 -7.67 -13.05
N LYS A 91 -28.77 -6.72 -12.68
CA LYS A 91 -28.34 -5.40 -12.21
C LYS A 91 -27.52 -5.47 -10.92
N LEU A 92 -27.93 -6.27 -9.94
CA LEU A 92 -27.20 -6.46 -8.68
C LEU A 92 -25.86 -7.16 -8.91
N ASN A 93 -25.82 -8.17 -9.79
CA ASN A 93 -24.56 -8.82 -10.19
C ASN A 93 -23.59 -7.81 -10.83
N MET A 94 -24.06 -6.98 -11.73
CA MET A 94 -23.23 -5.94 -12.35
C MET A 94 -22.73 -4.92 -11.32
N GLN A 95 -23.57 -4.58 -10.31
CA GLN A 95 -23.14 -3.70 -9.22
C GLN A 95 -22.06 -4.36 -8.35
N LEU A 96 -22.24 -5.62 -7.97
CA LEU A 96 -21.28 -6.39 -7.23
C LEU A 96 -19.93 -6.47 -7.97
N LEU A 97 -19.93 -6.74 -9.28
CA LEU A 97 -18.71 -6.77 -10.08
C LEU A 97 -17.97 -5.43 -10.08
N LYS A 98 -18.70 -4.31 -10.15
CA LYS A 98 -18.12 -2.97 -10.08
C LYS A 98 -17.49 -2.69 -8.70
N ASP A 99 -18.23 -3.01 -7.63
CA ASP A 99 -17.75 -2.77 -6.27
C ASP A 99 -16.58 -3.71 -5.91
N LYS A 100 -16.54 -4.91 -6.49
CA LYS A 100 -15.42 -5.84 -6.35
C LYS A 100 -14.16 -5.29 -7.04
N ALA A 101 -14.27 -4.86 -8.29
CA ALA A 101 -13.15 -4.25 -9.01
C ALA A 101 -12.63 -2.99 -8.30
N HIS A 102 -13.54 -2.17 -7.75
CA HIS A 102 -13.16 -0.98 -6.96
C HIS A 102 -12.41 -1.35 -5.67
N ALA A 103 -12.88 -2.36 -4.92
CA ALA A 103 -12.21 -2.82 -3.71
C ALA A 103 -10.82 -3.43 -4.00
N GLU A 104 -10.68 -4.14 -5.11
CA GLU A 104 -9.39 -4.69 -5.57
C GLU A 104 -8.40 -3.56 -5.92
N ALA A 105 -8.86 -2.50 -6.60
CA ALA A 105 -8.02 -1.34 -6.93
C ALA A 105 -7.48 -0.64 -5.66
N TRP A 106 -8.33 -0.40 -4.66
CA TRP A 106 -7.89 0.16 -3.37
C TRP A 106 -6.95 -0.77 -2.60
N THR A 107 -7.16 -2.08 -2.69
CA THR A 107 -6.27 -3.06 -2.07
C THR A 107 -4.88 -3.02 -2.70
N ALA A 108 -4.81 -2.99 -4.02
CA ALA A 108 -3.54 -2.88 -4.74
C ALA A 108 -2.80 -1.56 -4.41
N LEU A 109 -3.54 -0.44 -4.32
CA LEU A 109 -2.96 0.85 -3.92
C LEU A 109 -2.42 0.81 -2.49
N LYS A 110 -3.14 0.21 -1.55
CA LYS A 110 -2.68 0.02 -0.16
C LYS A 110 -1.38 -0.79 -0.11
N GLU A 111 -1.28 -1.86 -0.87
CA GLU A 111 -0.07 -2.68 -0.97
C GLU A 111 1.11 -1.87 -1.56
N ALA A 112 0.85 -1.05 -2.58
CA ALA A 112 1.86 -0.15 -3.13
C ALA A 112 2.38 0.86 -2.10
N PHE A 113 1.51 1.43 -1.26
CA PHE A 113 1.93 2.31 -0.16
C PHE A 113 2.72 1.56 0.93
N GLN A 114 2.43 0.30 1.19
CA GLN A 114 3.26 -0.54 2.06
C GLN A 114 4.66 -0.73 1.47
N GLN A 115 4.77 -1.05 0.18
CA GLN A 115 6.06 -1.16 -0.51
C GLN A 115 6.82 0.17 -0.48
N ARG A 116 6.13 1.30 -0.72
CA ARG A 116 6.74 2.63 -0.60
C ARG A 116 7.35 2.86 0.78
N SER A 117 6.71 2.42 1.86
CA SER A 117 7.25 2.56 3.22
C SER A 117 8.55 1.78 3.42
N PHE A 118 8.69 0.58 2.86
CA PHE A 118 9.94 -0.19 2.87
C PHE A 118 11.03 0.51 2.06
N MET A 119 10.71 0.98 0.86
CA MET A 119 11.65 1.71 0.02
C MET A 119 12.18 2.99 0.69
N LEU A 120 11.32 3.73 1.38
CA LEU A 120 11.73 4.92 2.14
C LEU A 120 12.71 4.57 3.26
N ARG A 121 12.47 3.49 4.01
CA ARG A 121 13.40 3.02 5.06
C ARG A 121 14.77 2.66 4.49
N GLU A 122 14.80 1.95 3.38
CA GLU A 122 16.05 1.56 2.72
C GLU A 122 16.81 2.79 2.20
N LEU A 123 16.12 3.76 1.62
CA LEU A 123 16.74 4.99 1.14
C LEU A 123 17.33 5.81 2.29
N VAL A 124 16.64 5.91 3.43
CA VAL A 124 17.14 6.57 4.63
C VAL A 124 18.37 5.83 5.18
N ALA A 125 18.32 4.51 5.26
CA ALA A 125 19.45 3.71 5.72
C ALA A 125 20.67 3.87 4.81
N LEU A 126 20.47 3.90 3.49
CA LEU A 126 21.54 4.14 2.52
C LEU A 126 22.15 5.53 2.69
N ARG A 127 21.32 6.56 2.85
CA ARG A 127 21.78 7.95 3.05
C ARG A 127 22.58 8.10 4.34
N LEU A 128 22.16 7.45 5.42
CA LEU A 128 22.89 7.43 6.68
C LEU A 128 24.26 6.77 6.52
N ARG A 129 24.35 5.62 5.86
CA ARG A 129 25.63 4.94 5.58
C ARG A 129 26.58 5.85 4.80
N GLN A 130 26.11 6.48 3.74
CA GLN A 130 26.91 7.41 2.95
C GLN A 130 27.45 8.59 3.79
N HIS A 131 26.64 9.13 4.70
CA HIS A 131 27.08 10.17 5.63
C HIS A 131 28.15 9.68 6.62
N TYR A 132 27.99 8.48 7.15
CA TYR A 132 28.99 7.87 8.04
C TYR A 132 30.30 7.59 7.32
N ASP A 133 30.28 7.08 6.11
CA ASP A 133 31.47 6.81 5.31
C ASP A 133 32.24 8.10 5.02
N ILE A 134 31.55 9.16 4.58
CA ILE A 134 32.16 10.48 4.35
C ILE A 134 32.74 11.06 5.64
N ALA A 135 32.03 10.95 6.77
CA ALA A 135 32.51 11.43 8.07
C ALA A 135 33.74 10.67 8.55
N MET A 136 33.79 9.35 8.33
CA MET A 136 34.98 8.52 8.67
C MET A 136 36.18 8.83 7.79
N GLU A 137 35.99 9.04 6.49
CA GLU A 137 37.05 9.44 5.58
C GLU A 137 37.65 10.80 5.97
N HIS A 138 36.83 11.80 6.28
CA HIS A 138 37.29 13.12 6.69
C HIS A 138 37.90 13.10 8.11
N GLY A 139 37.29 12.36 9.05
CA GLY A 139 37.79 12.21 10.41
C GLY A 139 39.14 11.45 10.49
N SER A 140 39.29 10.38 9.69
CA SER A 140 40.56 9.61 9.65
C SER A 140 41.70 10.41 9.02
N GLY A 141 41.41 11.26 8.06
CA GLY A 141 42.40 12.17 7.44
C GLY A 141 42.90 13.23 8.43
N GLN A 142 42.03 13.87 9.17
CA GLN A 142 42.40 14.90 10.17
C GLN A 142 43.13 14.30 11.37
N THR A 143 42.69 13.14 11.87
CA THR A 143 43.37 12.44 13.00
C THR A 143 44.75 11.92 12.59
N ARG A 144 44.91 11.45 11.36
CA ARG A 144 46.18 10.96 10.84
C ARG A 144 47.17 12.09 10.59
N ALA A 145 46.71 13.22 10.10
CA ALA A 145 47.54 14.43 9.94
C ALA A 145 47.98 14.98 11.29
N ALA A 146 47.06 15.13 12.25
CA ALA A 146 47.39 15.60 13.61
C ALA A 146 48.34 14.68 14.38
N LEU A 147 48.21 13.35 14.22
CA LEU A 147 49.16 12.37 14.80
C LEU A 147 50.54 12.41 14.13
N GLY A 148 50.55 12.63 12.80
CA GLY A 148 51.78 12.82 12.04
C GLY A 148 52.58 14.04 12.49
N ASP A 149 51.93 15.18 12.63
CA ASP A 149 52.52 16.43 13.09
C ASP A 149 53.02 16.33 14.55
N ALA A 150 52.24 15.73 15.43
CA ALA A 150 52.65 15.51 16.84
C ALA A 150 53.88 14.55 16.95
N ALA A 151 53.97 13.54 16.11
CA ALA A 151 55.09 12.63 16.06
C ALA A 151 56.39 13.33 15.54
N VAL A 152 56.26 14.17 14.52
CA VAL A 152 57.36 14.98 13.97
C VAL A 152 57.88 15.96 15.01
N GLU A 153 56.99 16.62 15.77
CA GLU A 153 57.36 17.58 16.82
C GLU A 153 58.12 16.89 17.96
N ARG A 154 57.67 15.74 18.42
CA ARG A 154 58.37 14.95 19.44
C ARG A 154 59.78 14.51 19.00
N VAL A 155 59.96 14.14 17.75
CA VAL A 155 61.28 13.78 17.21
C VAL A 155 62.20 15.04 17.13
N ARG A 156 61.66 16.21 16.79
CA ARG A 156 62.38 17.47 16.82
C ARG A 156 62.82 17.88 18.20
N GLU A 157 61.96 17.77 19.21
CA GLU A 157 62.28 18.04 20.61
C GLU A 157 63.36 17.09 21.16
N ALA A 158 63.22 15.78 20.89
CA ALA A 158 64.20 14.80 21.30
C ALA A 158 65.60 15.04 20.66
N ARG A 159 65.63 15.57 19.43
CA ARG A 159 66.89 15.94 18.81
C ARG A 159 67.50 17.24 19.39
N ARG A 160 66.67 18.20 19.81
CA ARG A 160 67.11 19.43 20.48
C ARG A 160 67.70 19.13 21.86
N ALA A 161 67.11 18.19 22.61
CA ALA A 161 67.54 17.77 23.92
C ALA A 161 68.85 16.95 23.91
N ARG A 162 69.28 16.44 22.74
CA ARG A 162 70.52 15.66 22.57
C ARG A 162 71.70 16.44 22.04
N LYS A 163 71.58 17.75 21.82
CA LYS A 163 72.77 18.59 21.47
C LYS A 163 73.41 19.07 22.77
N PRO A 164 74.72 18.79 22.95
CA PRO A 164 75.51 19.22 24.11
C PRO A 164 75.73 20.75 24.08
#